data_fee0ae7ebecbe7349ca8c46bd0c91071
#
_entry.id   fee0ae7ebecbe7349ca8c46bd0c91071
#
_cell.length_a   1.000
_cell.length_b   1.000
_cell.length_c   1.000
_cell.angle_alpha   90.00
_cell.angle_beta   90.00
_cell.angle_gamma   90.00
#
_symmetry.space_group_name_H-M   'P 1'
#
loop_
_entity.id
_entity.type
_entity.pdbx_description
1 polymer ?
#
loop_
_entity_poly.entity_id
_entity_poly.type
_entity_poly.pdbx_seq_one_letter_code
_entity_poly.pdbx_strand_id
1 'polypeptide(L)'
;PQKPLYKDSSMEKIAIFPGSFDPFTKGHESLLRRGLTLFDRIIIGVGINEYKRMEQSTEKRIAALRKLFAGDERIQVEGYSDLTVDFAARHHARFILRGIRSIKDYEYEMNIADLNRRLTGVETIILFTEPEWAFISSTMVKELMHFGKDISPYIPEGLEYE
;
A
#
# COMPACT_ATOMS: atom_id res chain seq x y z
N PRO A 1 7.71 -16.27 -32.64
CA PRO A 1 8.41 -16.63 -31.43
C PRO A 1 8.10 -15.65 -30.34
N GLN A 2 7.53 -16.15 -29.25
CA GLN A 2 7.27 -15.34 -28.08
C GLN A 2 8.62 -14.88 -27.52
N LYS A 3 8.78 -13.55 -27.41
CA LYS A 3 9.91 -13.00 -26.68
C LYS A 3 9.87 -13.56 -25.25
N PRO A 4 10.98 -14.03 -24.69
CA PRO A 4 10.99 -14.54 -23.34
C PRO A 4 10.51 -13.45 -22.38
N LEU A 5 9.53 -13.81 -21.56
CA LEU A 5 8.91 -12.94 -20.52
C LEU A 5 9.92 -12.44 -19.47
N TYR A 6 11.16 -12.90 -19.50
CA TYR A 6 12.20 -12.63 -18.52
C TYR A 6 13.44 -12.02 -19.15
N LYS A 7 13.28 -10.99 -19.96
CA LYS A 7 14.42 -10.15 -20.37
C LYS A 7 14.34 -8.86 -19.58
N ASP A 8 15.03 -8.84 -18.52
CA ASP A 8 15.88 -7.79 -18.01
C ASP A 8 16.05 -7.89 -16.50
N SER A 9 16.97 -8.73 -16.06
CA SER A 9 17.43 -8.78 -14.67
C SER A 9 18.13 -7.46 -14.23
N SER A 10 18.33 -6.52 -15.18
CA SER A 10 18.94 -5.22 -14.91
C SER A 10 17.92 -4.14 -14.54
N MET A 11 16.60 -4.37 -14.77
CA MET A 11 15.58 -3.37 -14.44
C MET A 11 15.22 -3.38 -12.97
N GLU A 12 15.20 -2.20 -12.38
CA GLU A 12 14.74 -1.98 -11.01
C GLU A 12 13.31 -2.51 -10.82
N LYS A 13 13.11 -3.31 -9.79
CA LYS A 13 11.78 -3.83 -9.44
C LYS A 13 11.09 -2.85 -8.53
N ILE A 14 10.16 -2.10 -9.09
CA ILE A 14 9.37 -1.10 -8.39
C ILE A 14 7.95 -1.62 -8.21
N ALA A 15 7.45 -1.58 -6.99
CA ALA A 15 6.06 -1.88 -6.68
C ALA A 15 5.34 -0.64 -6.16
N ILE A 16 4.06 -0.50 -6.51
CA ILE A 16 3.14 0.42 -5.85
C ILE A 16 2.48 -0.31 -4.69
N PHE A 17 2.46 0.32 -3.53
CA PHE A 17 1.68 -0.14 -2.39
C PHE A 17 0.52 0.85 -2.17
N PRO A 18 -0.66 0.59 -2.76
CA PRO A 18 -1.76 1.54 -2.75
C PRO A 18 -2.67 1.38 -1.55
N GLY A 19 -3.23 2.48 -1.09
CA GLY A 19 -4.24 2.49 -0.04
C GLY A 19 -4.65 3.90 0.33
N SER A 20 -5.68 4.05 1.14
CA SER A 20 -6.04 5.33 1.72
C SER A 20 -5.20 5.67 2.96
N PHE A 21 -4.72 4.64 3.66
CA PHE A 21 -3.83 4.74 4.83
C PHE A 21 -4.31 5.77 5.87
N ASP A 22 -5.52 5.61 6.31
CA ASP A 22 -6.17 6.51 7.24
C ASP A 22 -6.67 5.76 8.50
N PRO A 23 -5.75 5.38 9.40
CA PRO A 23 -4.29 5.51 9.34
C PRO A 23 -3.56 4.35 8.66
N PHE A 24 -2.29 4.53 8.42
CA PHE A 24 -1.34 3.46 8.11
C PHE A 24 -1.12 2.64 9.39
N THR A 25 -1.31 1.33 9.31
CA THR A 25 -1.30 0.44 10.47
C THR A 25 -0.03 -0.39 10.55
N LYS A 26 0.16 -1.10 11.67
CA LYS A 26 1.24 -2.09 11.79
C LYS A 26 1.09 -3.24 10.79
N GLY A 27 -0.14 -3.58 10.39
CA GLY A 27 -0.37 -4.54 9.31
C GLY A 27 0.18 -4.03 7.97
N HIS A 28 -0.04 -2.77 7.65
CA HIS A 28 0.56 -2.14 6.46
C HIS A 28 2.08 -2.09 6.55
N GLU A 29 2.63 -1.74 7.70
CA GLU A 29 4.08 -1.71 7.91
C GLU A 29 4.72 -3.09 7.70
N SER A 30 4.11 -4.14 8.22
CA SER A 30 4.57 -5.52 8.03
C SER A 30 4.63 -5.89 6.54
N LEU A 31 3.57 -5.59 5.79
CA LEU A 31 3.52 -5.83 4.35
C LEU A 31 4.60 -5.06 3.61
N LEU A 32 4.78 -3.78 3.94
CA LEU A 32 5.81 -2.94 3.35
C LEU A 32 7.21 -3.49 3.60
N ARG A 33 7.54 -3.82 4.83
CA ARG A 33 8.86 -4.36 5.21
C ARG A 33 9.16 -5.68 4.52
N ARG A 34 8.17 -6.57 4.45
CA ARG A 34 8.31 -7.85 3.76
C ARG A 34 8.39 -7.67 2.25
N GLY A 35 7.64 -6.73 1.69
CA GLY A 35 7.71 -6.36 0.28
C GLY A 35 9.10 -5.85 -0.13
N LEU A 36 9.80 -5.14 0.74
CA LEU A 36 11.17 -4.66 0.48
C LEU A 36 12.19 -5.80 0.35
N THR A 37 11.86 -7.01 0.72
CA THR A 37 12.69 -8.19 0.42
C THR A 37 12.54 -8.70 -1.01
N LEU A 38 11.46 -8.30 -1.68
CA LEU A 38 11.13 -8.71 -3.05
C LEU A 38 11.39 -7.62 -4.09
N PHE A 39 11.22 -6.38 -3.70
CA PHE A 39 11.31 -5.22 -4.59
C PHE A 39 12.48 -4.32 -4.21
N ASP A 40 13.08 -3.69 -5.21
CA ASP A 40 14.17 -2.74 -5.00
C ASP A 40 13.65 -1.43 -4.42
N ARG A 41 12.45 -1.01 -4.85
CA ARG A 41 11.75 0.16 -4.31
C ARG A 41 10.25 -0.11 -4.19
N ILE A 42 9.65 0.53 -3.18
CA ILE A 42 8.20 0.55 -3.01
C ILE A 42 7.75 2.00 -2.93
N ILE A 43 6.76 2.34 -3.74
CA ILE A 43 6.08 3.63 -3.69
C ILE A 43 4.75 3.43 -2.98
N ILE A 44 4.63 4.03 -1.80
CA ILE A 44 3.36 4.08 -1.09
C ILE A 44 2.48 5.08 -1.82
N GLY A 45 1.41 4.58 -2.43
CA GLY A 45 0.44 5.40 -3.15
C GLY A 45 -0.75 5.73 -2.26
N VAL A 46 -0.85 6.98 -1.84
CA VAL A 46 -1.97 7.43 -1.02
C VAL A 46 -3.11 7.87 -1.93
N GLY A 47 -4.14 7.06 -2.01
CA GLY A 47 -5.30 7.33 -2.86
C GLY A 47 -6.12 8.50 -2.30
N ILE A 48 -6.44 9.44 -3.19
CA ILE A 48 -7.32 10.57 -2.90
C ILE A 48 -8.73 10.17 -3.36
N ASN A 49 -9.64 10.03 -2.40
CA ASN A 49 -11.04 9.75 -2.70
C ASN A 49 -11.89 10.89 -2.16
N GLU A 50 -12.32 11.77 -3.05
CA GLU A 50 -13.14 12.94 -2.72
C GLU A 50 -14.52 12.58 -2.13
N TYR A 51 -14.99 11.36 -2.39
CA TYR A 51 -16.29 10.89 -1.91
C TYR A 51 -16.22 10.20 -0.54
N LYS A 52 -15.02 9.91 -0.04
CA LYS A 52 -14.82 9.23 1.23
C LYS A 52 -14.42 10.23 2.31
N ARG A 53 -15.19 10.25 3.41
CA ARG A 53 -14.82 11.04 4.57
C ARG A 53 -13.57 10.44 5.23
N MET A 54 -12.53 11.27 5.37
CA MET A 54 -11.28 10.90 6.01
C MET A 54 -11.15 11.60 7.37
N GLU A 55 -10.57 10.93 8.35
CA GLU A 55 -10.24 11.52 9.64
C GLU A 55 -9.11 12.53 9.52
N GLN A 56 -8.16 12.25 8.65
CA GLN A 56 -7.02 13.10 8.40
C GLN A 56 -6.95 13.47 6.92
N SER A 57 -6.58 14.72 6.61
CA SER A 57 -6.43 15.15 5.23
C SER A 57 -5.35 14.34 4.50
N THR A 58 -5.48 14.24 3.19
CA THR A 58 -4.49 13.52 2.36
C THR A 58 -3.09 14.09 2.50
N GLU A 59 -2.95 15.41 2.54
CA GLU A 59 -1.67 16.11 2.70
C GLU A 59 -1.01 15.76 4.03
N LYS A 60 -1.77 15.73 5.12
CA LYS A 60 -1.25 15.34 6.44
C LYS A 60 -0.81 13.88 6.46
N ARG A 61 -1.59 12.98 5.87
CA ARG A 61 -1.24 11.55 5.78
C ARG A 61 0.05 11.33 4.99
N ILE A 62 0.19 11.99 3.85
CA ILE A 62 1.39 11.93 3.03
C ILE A 62 2.60 12.47 3.81
N ALA A 63 2.46 13.64 4.43
CA ALA A 63 3.54 14.25 5.21
C ALA A 63 3.98 13.35 6.38
N ALA A 64 3.05 12.75 7.10
CA ALA A 64 3.34 11.83 8.20
C ALA A 64 4.09 10.58 7.74
N LEU A 65 3.68 9.99 6.61
CA LEU A 65 4.35 8.82 6.04
C LEU A 65 5.75 9.17 5.49
N ARG A 66 5.91 10.32 4.84
CA ARG A 66 7.22 10.78 4.38
C ARG A 66 8.18 10.97 5.54
N LYS A 67 7.71 11.55 6.63
CA LYS A 67 8.51 11.72 7.86
C LYS A 67 8.90 10.37 8.46
N LEU A 68 7.94 9.45 8.56
CA LEU A 68 8.16 8.12 9.14
C LEU A 68 9.23 7.34 8.38
N PHE A 69 9.22 7.40 7.06
CA PHE A 69 10.08 6.61 6.19
C PHE A 69 11.26 7.39 5.59
N ALA A 70 11.53 8.60 6.07
CA ALA A 70 12.58 9.47 5.52
C ALA A 70 13.99 8.84 5.53
N GLY A 71 14.25 7.91 6.44
CA GLY A 71 15.54 7.23 6.57
C GLY A 71 15.76 6.07 5.60
N ASP A 72 14.76 5.69 4.79
CA ASP A 72 14.86 4.58 3.84
C ASP A 72 14.63 5.07 2.42
N GLU A 73 15.70 5.15 1.64
CA GLU A 73 15.67 5.61 0.23
C GLU A 73 14.88 4.69 -0.70
N ARG A 74 14.60 3.45 -0.28
CA ARG A 74 13.82 2.48 -1.05
C ARG A 74 12.31 2.75 -0.97
N ILE A 75 11.88 3.62 -0.06
CA ILE A 75 10.47 3.95 0.18
C ILE A 75 10.19 5.37 -0.27
N GLN A 76 9.21 5.52 -1.13
CA GLN A 76 8.72 6.79 -1.64
C GLN A 76 7.23 6.90 -1.30
N VAL A 77 6.72 8.10 -1.03
CA VAL A 77 5.31 8.33 -0.71
C VAL A 77 4.74 9.39 -1.64
N GLU A 78 3.69 9.04 -2.38
CA GLU A 78 3.03 9.93 -3.33
C GLU A 78 1.52 9.83 -3.22
N GLY A 79 0.83 10.95 -3.40
CA GLY A 79 -0.62 10.97 -3.54
C GLY A 79 -1.05 10.79 -5.00
N TYR A 80 -2.21 10.20 -5.23
CA TYR A 80 -2.78 10.09 -6.57
C TYR A 80 -4.32 10.05 -6.53
N SER A 81 -4.94 10.51 -7.62
CA SER A 81 -6.40 10.58 -7.77
C SER A 81 -6.91 9.89 -9.05
N ASP A 82 -6.00 9.41 -9.87
CA ASP A 82 -6.31 8.64 -11.09
C ASP A 82 -6.33 7.13 -10.80
N LEU A 83 -6.44 6.31 -11.83
CA LEU A 83 -6.38 4.85 -11.67
C LEU A 83 -5.02 4.41 -11.13
N THR A 84 -5.02 3.43 -10.25
CA THR A 84 -3.79 2.88 -9.67
C THR A 84 -2.82 2.39 -10.76
N VAL A 85 -3.33 1.80 -11.84
CA VAL A 85 -2.48 1.34 -12.96
C VAL A 85 -1.82 2.48 -13.72
N ASP A 86 -2.49 3.62 -13.84
CA ASP A 86 -1.91 4.81 -14.49
C ASP A 86 -0.85 5.46 -13.58
N PHE A 87 -1.12 5.50 -12.31
CA PHE A 87 -0.16 5.91 -11.29
C PHE A 87 1.10 5.01 -11.33
N ALA A 88 0.90 3.70 -11.39
CA ALA A 88 2.00 2.74 -11.52
C ALA A 88 2.84 3.01 -12.78
N ALA A 89 2.19 3.23 -13.91
CA ALA A 89 2.86 3.53 -15.18
C ALA A 89 3.70 4.80 -15.12
N ARG A 90 3.19 5.88 -14.50
CA ARG A 90 3.93 7.12 -14.34
C ARG A 90 5.23 6.94 -13.53
N HIS A 91 5.24 6.00 -12.60
CA HIS A 91 6.37 5.71 -11.74
C HIS A 91 7.22 4.54 -12.22
N HIS A 92 6.97 4.05 -13.44
CA HIS A 92 7.68 2.89 -14.01
C HIS A 92 7.56 1.62 -13.15
N ALA A 93 6.50 1.52 -12.35
CA ALA A 93 6.22 0.37 -11.50
C ALA A 93 5.49 -0.71 -12.29
N ARG A 94 6.02 -1.93 -12.26
CA ARG A 94 5.43 -3.08 -12.95
C ARG A 94 4.63 -3.97 -11.99
N PHE A 95 4.64 -3.67 -10.71
CA PHE A 95 4.02 -4.48 -9.67
C PHE A 95 3.15 -3.64 -8.76
N ILE A 96 2.07 -4.26 -8.29
CA ILE A 96 1.24 -3.72 -7.21
C ILE A 96 1.34 -4.71 -6.06
N LEU A 97 1.68 -4.21 -4.86
CA LEU A 97 1.74 -5.01 -3.64
C LEU A 97 0.42 -4.88 -2.89
N ARG A 98 -0.19 -6.01 -2.56
CA ARG A 98 -1.40 -6.07 -1.75
C ARG A 98 -1.27 -7.12 -0.67
N GLY A 99 -2.01 -6.97 0.42
CA GLY A 99 -2.12 -7.97 1.47
C GLY A 99 -3.51 -8.56 1.52
N ILE A 100 -3.62 -9.82 1.92
CA ILE A 100 -4.90 -10.46 2.19
C ILE A 100 -4.89 -11.09 3.59
N ARG A 101 -6.05 -11.06 4.26
CA ARG A 101 -6.26 -11.64 5.59
C ARG A 101 -7.48 -12.56 5.63
N SER A 102 -8.27 -12.62 4.56
CA SER A 102 -9.50 -13.41 4.49
C SER A 102 -9.78 -13.89 3.07
N ILE A 103 -10.66 -14.88 2.93
CA ILE A 103 -11.14 -15.36 1.62
C ILE A 103 -11.84 -14.23 0.88
N LYS A 104 -12.57 -13.38 1.59
CA LYS A 104 -13.27 -12.23 1.00
C LYS A 104 -12.28 -11.23 0.39
N ASP A 105 -11.18 -10.94 1.08
CA ASP A 105 -10.11 -10.10 0.53
C ASP A 105 -9.51 -10.74 -0.72
N TYR A 106 -9.27 -12.05 -0.69
CA TYR A 106 -8.71 -12.78 -1.83
C TYR A 106 -9.58 -12.65 -3.08
N GLU A 107 -10.88 -12.88 -2.97
CA GLU A 107 -11.81 -12.79 -4.11
C GLU A 107 -11.81 -11.37 -4.71
N TYR A 108 -11.86 -10.36 -3.87
CA TYR A 108 -11.84 -8.97 -4.28
C TYR A 108 -10.52 -8.62 -4.99
N GLU A 109 -9.39 -8.96 -4.37
CA GLU A 109 -8.06 -8.66 -4.92
C GLU A 109 -7.78 -9.41 -6.23
N MET A 110 -8.22 -10.65 -6.34
CA MET A 110 -8.05 -11.46 -7.55
C MET A 110 -8.73 -10.82 -8.76
N ASN A 111 -9.96 -10.33 -8.59
CA ASN A 111 -10.71 -9.70 -9.68
C ASN A 111 -10.06 -8.39 -10.12
N ILE A 112 -9.61 -7.57 -9.17
CA ILE A 112 -8.92 -6.32 -9.48
C ILE A 112 -7.56 -6.58 -10.11
N ALA A 113 -6.81 -7.56 -9.62
CA ALA A 113 -5.53 -7.94 -10.19
C ALA A 113 -5.64 -8.37 -11.67
N ASP A 114 -6.67 -9.16 -11.98
CA ASP A 114 -6.92 -9.60 -13.37
C ASP A 114 -7.28 -8.42 -14.27
N LEU A 115 -8.14 -7.51 -13.80
CA LEU A 115 -8.49 -6.30 -14.53
C LEU A 115 -7.25 -5.43 -14.78
N ASN A 116 -6.46 -5.18 -13.76
CA ASN A 116 -5.26 -4.33 -13.85
C ASN A 116 -4.24 -4.89 -14.83
N ARG A 117 -4.04 -6.21 -14.81
CA ARG A 117 -3.13 -6.88 -15.74
C ARG A 117 -3.61 -6.75 -17.19
N ARG A 118 -4.91 -6.87 -17.42
CA ARG A 118 -5.49 -6.70 -18.76
C ARG A 118 -5.36 -5.28 -19.27
N LEU A 119 -5.46 -4.28 -18.38
CA LEU A 119 -5.37 -2.88 -18.77
C LEU A 119 -3.95 -2.45 -19.15
N THR A 120 -2.94 -2.86 -18.39
CA THR A 120 -1.58 -2.32 -18.54
C THR A 120 -0.46 -3.36 -18.46
N GLY A 121 -0.77 -4.61 -18.14
CA GLY A 121 0.23 -5.65 -17.93
C GLY A 121 0.86 -5.64 -16.53
N VAL A 122 0.43 -4.74 -15.63
CA VAL A 122 0.93 -4.71 -14.25
C VAL A 122 0.55 -5.98 -13.50
N GLU A 123 1.49 -6.56 -12.77
CA GLU A 123 1.24 -7.74 -11.94
C GLU A 123 0.98 -7.36 -10.50
N THR A 124 0.01 -8.02 -9.88
CA THR A 124 -0.26 -7.86 -8.45
C THR A 124 0.37 -8.99 -7.66
N ILE A 125 1.17 -8.62 -6.67
CA ILE A 125 1.81 -9.56 -5.76
C ILE A 125 1.05 -9.52 -4.45
N ILE A 126 0.54 -10.66 -4.05
CA ILE A 126 -0.22 -10.82 -2.81
C ILE A 126 0.68 -11.43 -1.74
N LEU A 127 0.74 -10.80 -0.59
CA LEU A 127 1.33 -11.35 0.61
C LEU A 127 0.23 -11.63 1.65
N PHE A 128 0.37 -12.71 2.36
CA PHE A 128 -0.51 -12.98 3.50
C PHE A 128 -0.20 -12.04 4.65
N THR A 129 -1.23 -11.45 5.24
CA THR A 129 -1.07 -10.67 6.46
C THR A 129 -0.62 -11.58 7.60
N GLU A 130 0.34 -11.12 8.40
CA GLU A 130 0.77 -11.86 9.57
C GLU A 130 -0.39 -12.05 10.57
N PRO A 131 -0.56 -13.24 11.17
CA PRO A 131 -1.68 -13.52 12.05
C PRO A 131 -1.84 -12.52 13.20
N GLU A 132 -0.75 -12.00 13.75
CA GLU A 132 -0.79 -11.03 14.85
C GLU A 132 -1.42 -9.67 14.44
N TRP A 133 -1.43 -9.34 13.15
CA TRP A 133 -1.99 -8.10 12.63
C TRP A 133 -3.26 -8.29 11.80
N ALA A 134 -3.71 -9.53 11.63
CA ALA A 134 -4.84 -9.84 10.74
C ALA A 134 -6.18 -9.22 11.19
N PHE A 135 -6.34 -8.95 12.49
CA PHE A 135 -7.54 -8.31 13.02
C PHE A 135 -7.54 -6.79 12.88
N ILE A 136 -6.39 -6.18 12.56
CA ILE A 136 -6.24 -4.73 12.48
C ILE A 136 -6.71 -4.22 11.12
N SER A 137 -7.55 -3.19 11.13
CA SER A 137 -7.91 -2.41 9.95
C SER A 137 -7.88 -0.92 10.29
N SER A 138 -7.73 -0.09 9.27
CA SER A 138 -7.82 1.36 9.45
C SER A 138 -9.18 1.77 10.03
N THR A 139 -10.26 1.12 9.60
CA THR A 139 -11.61 1.36 10.14
C THR A 139 -11.70 1.09 11.62
N MET A 140 -11.16 -0.05 12.08
CA MET A 140 -11.13 -0.39 13.51
C MET A 140 -10.32 0.64 14.30
N VAL A 141 -9.15 1.04 13.79
CA VAL A 141 -8.29 2.02 14.48
C VAL A 141 -8.99 3.37 14.58
N LYS A 142 -9.67 3.82 13.52
CA LYS A 142 -10.47 5.06 13.57
C LYS A 142 -11.59 4.99 14.61
N GLU A 143 -12.26 3.86 14.70
CA GLU A 143 -13.32 3.65 15.70
C GLU A 143 -12.75 3.76 17.12
N LEU A 144 -11.65 3.09 17.39
CA LEU A 144 -10.97 3.19 18.70
C LEU A 144 -10.59 4.64 19.02
N MET A 145 -10.04 5.36 18.07
CA MET A 145 -9.68 6.76 18.24
C MET A 145 -10.89 7.63 18.52
N HIS A 146 -11.99 7.39 17.80
CA HIS A 146 -13.25 8.13 18.00
C HIS A 146 -13.78 7.97 19.43
N PHE A 147 -13.60 6.81 20.04
CA PHE A 147 -13.99 6.54 21.42
C PHE A 147 -12.88 6.82 22.44
N GLY A 148 -11.85 7.57 22.06
CA GLY A 148 -10.79 8.01 22.96
C GLY A 148 -9.85 6.91 23.43
N LYS A 149 -9.77 5.80 22.71
CA LYS A 149 -8.85 4.71 23.05
C LYS A 149 -7.46 4.97 22.51
N ASP A 150 -6.46 4.43 23.19
CA ASP A 150 -5.08 4.47 22.72
C ASP A 150 -4.90 3.59 21.47
N ILE A 151 -4.47 4.21 20.38
CA ILE A 151 -4.24 3.50 19.10
C ILE A 151 -2.77 3.17 18.87
N SER A 152 -1.86 3.59 19.75
CA SER A 152 -0.43 3.36 19.60
C SER A 152 -0.03 1.89 19.40
N PRO A 153 -0.73 0.89 19.97
CA PRO A 153 -0.41 -0.51 19.71
C PRO A 153 -0.65 -0.97 18.27
N TYR A 154 -1.41 -0.20 17.49
CA TYR A 154 -1.90 -0.62 16.16
C TYR A 154 -1.29 0.16 15.00
N ILE A 155 -0.56 1.23 15.28
CA ILE A 155 0.11 2.05 14.28
C ILE A 155 1.64 1.99 14.47
N PRO A 156 2.42 2.24 13.40
CA PRO A 156 3.89 2.26 13.52
C PRO A 156 4.36 3.27 14.56
N GLU A 157 5.40 2.90 15.29
CA GLU A 157 6.07 3.82 16.19
C GLU A 157 6.60 5.03 15.41
N GLY A 158 6.30 6.23 15.92
CA GLY A 158 6.70 7.47 15.27
C GLY A 158 5.74 8.00 14.22
N LEU A 159 4.66 7.28 13.90
CA LEU A 159 3.63 7.81 13.01
C LEU A 159 2.81 8.89 13.72
N GLU A 160 2.80 10.08 13.15
CA GLU A 160 1.94 11.17 13.60
C GLU A 160 0.53 10.99 13.02
N TYR A 161 -0.44 10.76 13.87
CA TYR A 161 -1.84 10.63 13.50
C TYR A 161 -2.73 11.27 14.56
N GLU A 162 -3.34 12.41 14.19
CA GLU A 162 -4.24 13.20 15.05
C GLU A 162 -5.63 13.34 14.44
#